data_bcc363378d40b761a01fd221733ecef9
#
_entry.id   bcc363378d40b761a01fd221733ecef9
#
_cell.length_a   1.000
_cell.length_b   1.000
_cell.length_c   1.000
_cell.angle_alpha   90.00
_cell.angle_beta   90.00
_cell.angle_gamma   90.00
#
_symmetry.space_group_name_H-M   'P 1'
#
loop_
_entity.id
_entity.type
_entity.pdbx_description
1 polymer ?
#
loop_
_entity_poly.entity_id
_entity_poly.type
_entity_poly.pdbx_seq_one_letter_code
_entity_poly.pdbx_strand_id
1 'polypeptide(L)'
;MWIDFAGQFQKSLTALPLKTYQTGERVLANGSRTNELLILRNGNVAVVKEGVEVARVTEPGAVFGEISALLDCPHTADVRALTSSQFHVAHPAALQDPVALFYVAAILARRLDRTNQALVELTNQVQIGEPRSAIERTIEKMKRLLFASGANLGHVGYSYNRFVDPQSPDKDRSSPEKDS
;
A
#
# COMPACT_ATOMS: atom_id res chain seq x y z
N MET A 1 11.66 13.87 16.44
CA MET A 1 11.88 12.50 16.95
C MET A 1 10.81 11.60 16.34
N TRP A 2 11.14 10.93 15.24
CA TRP A 2 10.23 9.99 14.61
C TRP A 2 10.31 8.68 15.40
N ILE A 3 9.21 8.29 16.02
CA ILE A 3 9.10 7.01 16.71
C ILE A 3 9.18 5.92 15.63
N ASP A 4 10.02 4.90 15.85
CA ASP A 4 10.12 3.73 14.96
C ASP A 4 8.91 2.80 15.15
N PHE A 5 7.76 3.26 14.65
CA PHE A 5 6.52 2.48 14.70
C PHE A 5 6.64 1.16 13.93
N ALA A 6 7.42 1.15 12.86
CA ALA A 6 7.60 -0.07 12.06
C ALA A 6 8.38 -1.13 12.82
N GLY A 7 9.49 -0.76 13.44
CA GLY A 7 10.29 -1.69 14.25
C GLY A 7 9.53 -2.17 15.49
N GLN A 8 8.73 -1.31 16.12
CA GLN A 8 7.88 -1.70 17.26
C GLN A 8 6.80 -2.67 16.82
N PHE A 9 6.11 -2.39 15.71
CA PHE A 9 5.10 -3.29 15.17
C PHE A 9 5.71 -4.64 14.77
N GLN A 10 6.86 -4.67 14.11
CA GLN A 10 7.57 -5.90 13.75
C GLN A 10 7.86 -6.77 14.98
N LYS A 11 8.26 -6.16 16.10
CA LYS A 11 8.48 -6.89 17.35
C LYS A 11 7.17 -7.49 17.90
N SER A 12 6.06 -6.77 17.81
CA SER A 12 4.78 -7.28 18.28
C SER A 12 4.27 -8.47 17.45
N LEU A 13 4.64 -8.55 16.17
CA LEU A 13 4.25 -9.68 15.31
C LEU A 13 4.80 -11.02 15.78
N THR A 14 5.97 -11.05 16.43
CA THR A 14 6.61 -12.30 16.87
C THR A 14 5.80 -13.06 17.91
N ALA A 15 4.93 -12.37 18.65
CA ALA A 15 4.06 -12.96 19.65
C ALA A 15 2.72 -13.48 19.07
N LEU A 16 2.40 -13.15 17.82
CA LEU A 16 1.14 -13.55 17.21
C LEU A 16 1.18 -15.00 16.71
N PRO A 17 0.05 -15.72 16.79
CA PRO A 17 -0.06 -17.04 16.21
C PRO A 17 0.17 -17.02 14.69
N LEU A 18 0.71 -18.12 14.18
CA LEU A 18 0.93 -18.32 12.76
C LEU A 18 -0.13 -19.23 12.16
N LYS A 19 -0.60 -18.88 10.97
CA LYS A 19 -1.50 -19.71 10.16
C LYS A 19 -0.89 -19.92 8.79
N THR A 20 -0.88 -21.15 8.31
CA THR A 20 -0.31 -21.52 7.02
C THR A 20 -1.44 -21.92 6.08
N TYR A 21 -1.38 -21.42 4.86
CA TYR A 21 -2.29 -21.76 3.77
C TYR A 21 -1.48 -22.40 2.64
N GLN A 22 -2.01 -23.52 2.10
CA GLN A 22 -1.39 -24.19 0.97
C GLN A 22 -1.73 -23.50 -0.35
N THR A 23 -0.97 -23.80 -1.38
CA THR A 23 -1.22 -23.30 -2.74
C THR A 23 -2.66 -23.59 -3.16
N GLY A 24 -3.36 -22.54 -3.64
CA GLY A 24 -4.75 -22.60 -4.08
C GLY A 24 -5.77 -22.36 -2.97
N GLU A 25 -5.39 -22.42 -1.71
CA GLU A 25 -6.32 -22.17 -0.60
C GLU A 25 -6.76 -20.71 -0.54
N ARG A 26 -8.00 -20.52 -0.11
CA ARG A 26 -8.59 -19.20 0.13
C ARG A 26 -8.23 -18.75 1.53
N VAL A 27 -7.48 -17.67 1.59
CA VAL A 27 -7.05 -17.01 2.84
C VAL A 27 -8.17 -16.17 3.42
N LEU A 28 -8.81 -15.32 2.58
CA LEU A 28 -10.02 -14.55 2.88
C LEU A 28 -11.03 -14.72 1.75
N ALA A 29 -12.31 -14.76 2.08
CA ALA A 29 -13.38 -14.83 1.10
C ALA A 29 -14.15 -13.51 1.03
N ASN A 30 -14.37 -12.99 -0.17
CA ASN A 30 -15.25 -11.86 -0.40
C ASN A 30 -16.64 -12.11 0.21
N GLY A 31 -17.20 -11.13 0.89
CA GLY A 31 -18.50 -11.22 1.56
C GLY A 31 -18.49 -11.95 2.91
N SER A 32 -17.38 -12.60 3.31
CA SER A 32 -17.27 -13.24 4.63
C SER A 32 -16.80 -12.28 5.72
N ARG A 33 -16.99 -12.66 7.00
CA ARG A 33 -16.44 -11.98 8.18
C ARG A 33 -15.66 -12.99 9.00
N THR A 34 -14.36 -12.77 9.17
CA THR A 34 -13.48 -13.70 9.91
C THR A 34 -13.03 -13.18 11.26
N ASN A 35 -13.18 -11.88 11.53
CA ASN A 35 -12.59 -11.22 12.69
C ASN A 35 -11.08 -11.48 12.82
N GLU A 36 -10.39 -11.59 11.68
CA GLU A 36 -8.95 -11.80 11.62
C GLU A 36 -8.31 -10.66 10.83
N LEU A 37 -7.21 -10.13 11.36
CA LEU A 37 -6.21 -9.36 10.63
C LEU A 37 -5.07 -10.29 10.30
N LEU A 38 -4.75 -10.42 9.04
CA LEU A 38 -3.71 -11.30 8.54
C LEU A 38 -2.53 -10.49 8.04
N ILE A 39 -1.36 -10.73 8.60
CA ILE A 39 -0.11 -10.06 8.20
C ILE A 39 0.79 -11.09 7.54
N LEU A 40 1.09 -10.91 6.26
CA LEU A 40 1.92 -11.84 5.49
C LEU A 40 3.32 -11.93 6.11
N ARG A 41 3.75 -13.12 6.46
CA ARG A 41 5.10 -13.43 6.90
C ARG A 41 5.99 -13.83 5.73
N ASN A 42 5.50 -14.76 4.92
CA ASN A 42 6.15 -15.22 3.70
C ASN A 42 5.12 -15.88 2.77
N GLY A 43 5.49 -16.02 1.52
CA GLY A 43 4.65 -16.64 0.48
C GLY A 43 4.26 -15.64 -0.61
N ASN A 44 3.32 -16.06 -1.45
CA ASN A 44 2.79 -15.27 -2.54
C ASN A 44 1.27 -15.43 -2.58
N VAL A 45 0.54 -14.34 -2.60
CA VAL A 45 -0.92 -14.34 -2.63
C VAL A 45 -1.47 -13.43 -3.72
N ALA A 46 -2.62 -13.80 -4.27
CA ALA A 46 -3.40 -12.96 -5.17
C ALA A 46 -4.58 -12.34 -4.42
N VAL A 47 -4.83 -11.07 -4.69
CA VAL A 47 -6.06 -10.36 -4.28
C VAL A 47 -6.98 -10.29 -5.49
N VAL A 48 -8.18 -10.83 -5.36
CA VAL A 48 -9.17 -10.91 -6.45
C VAL A 48 -10.43 -10.18 -6.02
N LYS A 49 -10.85 -9.19 -6.80
CA LYS A 49 -12.09 -8.44 -6.59
C LYS A 49 -12.98 -8.57 -7.80
N GLU A 50 -14.23 -9.02 -7.58
CA GLU A 50 -15.21 -9.21 -8.66
C GLU A 50 -14.67 -10.06 -9.82
N GLY A 51 -13.89 -11.10 -9.50
CA GLY A 51 -13.28 -11.99 -10.49
C GLY A 51 -12.00 -11.44 -11.15
N VAL A 52 -11.61 -10.19 -10.87
CA VAL A 52 -10.40 -9.58 -11.42
C VAL A 52 -9.26 -9.65 -10.40
N GLU A 53 -8.11 -10.17 -10.81
CA GLU A 53 -6.88 -10.11 -10.01
C GLU A 53 -6.39 -8.65 -9.99
N VAL A 54 -6.51 -8.01 -8.83
CA VAL A 54 -6.13 -6.59 -8.64
C VAL A 54 -4.74 -6.44 -8.07
N ALA A 55 -4.19 -7.48 -7.43
CA ALA A 55 -2.82 -7.44 -6.93
C ALA A 55 -2.22 -8.82 -6.72
N ARG A 56 -0.89 -8.90 -6.80
CA ARG A 56 -0.04 -10.00 -6.30
C ARG A 56 0.88 -9.48 -5.22
N VAL A 57 0.94 -10.17 -4.11
CA VAL A 57 1.61 -9.72 -2.91
C VAL A 57 2.59 -10.76 -2.42
N THR A 58 3.85 -10.37 -2.33
CA THR A 58 4.96 -11.21 -1.85
C THR A 58 5.69 -10.59 -0.67
N GLU A 59 5.42 -9.31 -0.38
CA GLU A 59 6.15 -8.57 0.63
C GLU A 59 5.72 -8.97 2.04
N PRO A 60 6.66 -9.37 2.90
CA PRO A 60 6.39 -9.54 4.32
C PRO A 60 5.87 -8.24 4.96
N GLY A 61 4.92 -8.37 5.88
CA GLY A 61 4.28 -7.23 6.52
C GLY A 61 3.05 -6.71 5.80
N ALA A 62 2.70 -7.23 4.62
CA ALA A 62 1.45 -6.87 3.95
C ALA A 62 0.25 -7.29 4.82
N VAL A 63 -0.71 -6.38 4.99
CA VAL A 63 -1.90 -6.57 5.84
C VAL A 63 -3.12 -6.81 4.99
N PHE A 64 -3.95 -7.76 5.44
CA PHE A 64 -5.22 -8.15 4.83
C PHE A 64 -6.32 -8.24 5.89
N GLY A 65 -7.55 -7.93 5.50
CA GLY A 65 -8.70 -7.90 6.40
C GLY A 65 -8.86 -6.57 7.13
N GLU A 66 -7.95 -5.62 6.92
CA GLU A 66 -7.93 -4.30 7.55
C GLU A 66 -9.15 -3.44 7.20
N ILE A 67 -9.63 -3.53 5.95
CA ILE A 67 -10.83 -2.79 5.51
C ILE A 67 -12.05 -3.28 6.29
N SER A 68 -12.21 -4.61 6.40
CA SER A 68 -13.28 -5.22 7.17
C SER A 68 -13.23 -4.82 8.66
N ALA A 69 -12.02 -4.80 9.22
CA ALA A 69 -11.82 -4.45 10.63
C ALA A 69 -12.07 -2.96 10.92
N LEU A 70 -11.65 -2.06 10.02
CA LEU A 70 -11.78 -0.61 10.20
C LEU A 70 -13.18 -0.08 9.88
N LEU A 71 -13.86 -0.68 8.90
CA LEU A 71 -15.16 -0.20 8.41
C LEU A 71 -16.34 -1.05 8.90
N ASP A 72 -16.08 -2.06 9.76
CA ASP A 72 -17.06 -3.02 10.23
C ASP A 72 -17.94 -3.59 9.09
N CYS A 73 -17.32 -4.01 8.02
CA CYS A 73 -17.99 -4.56 6.86
C CYS A 73 -17.44 -5.97 6.50
N PRO A 74 -18.15 -6.76 5.69
CA PRO A 74 -17.60 -8.00 5.13
C PRO A 74 -16.32 -7.75 4.32
N HIS A 75 -15.47 -8.78 4.18
CA HIS A 75 -14.30 -8.70 3.31
C HIS A 75 -14.71 -8.32 1.88
N THR A 76 -13.98 -7.38 1.28
CA THR A 76 -14.33 -6.78 -0.02
C THR A 76 -13.61 -7.42 -1.21
N ALA A 77 -12.81 -8.45 -0.95
CA ALA A 77 -12.07 -9.20 -1.97
C ALA A 77 -11.73 -10.61 -1.47
N ASP A 78 -11.51 -11.53 -2.40
CA ASP A 78 -10.85 -12.79 -2.12
C ASP A 78 -9.35 -12.58 -1.98
N VAL A 79 -8.72 -13.29 -1.04
CA VAL A 79 -7.27 -13.46 -0.98
C VAL A 79 -6.98 -14.95 -1.14
N ARG A 80 -6.11 -15.33 -2.09
CA ARG A 80 -5.77 -16.71 -2.39
C ARG A 80 -4.27 -16.93 -2.33
N ALA A 81 -3.84 -18.00 -1.71
CA ALA A 81 -2.45 -18.41 -1.68
C ALA A 81 -2.02 -18.96 -3.07
N LEU A 82 -1.02 -18.32 -3.68
CA LEU A 82 -0.41 -18.79 -4.94
C LEU A 82 0.73 -19.76 -4.68
N THR A 83 1.34 -19.69 -3.51
CA THR A 83 2.32 -20.64 -2.97
C THR A 83 1.94 -20.94 -1.53
N SER A 84 2.60 -21.93 -0.89
CA SER A 84 2.49 -22.08 0.55
C SER A 84 2.84 -20.75 1.23
N SER A 85 1.90 -20.20 2.01
CA SER A 85 1.96 -18.85 2.54
C SER A 85 1.65 -18.84 4.03
N GLN A 86 2.45 -18.12 4.81
CA GLN A 86 2.30 -17.99 6.25
C GLN A 86 1.89 -16.57 6.64
N PHE A 87 0.99 -16.50 7.60
CA PHE A 87 0.49 -15.24 8.14
C PHE A 87 0.58 -15.20 9.65
N HIS A 88 0.94 -14.06 10.21
CA HIS A 88 0.62 -13.72 11.58
C HIS A 88 -0.86 -13.38 11.65
N VAL A 89 -1.56 -13.90 12.66
CA VAL A 89 -2.99 -13.68 12.85
C VAL A 89 -3.21 -12.79 14.06
N ALA A 90 -3.86 -11.64 13.86
CA ALA A 90 -4.24 -10.74 14.92
C ALA A 90 -5.78 -10.60 14.96
N HIS A 91 -6.31 -10.38 16.15
CA HIS A 91 -7.71 -9.98 16.30
C HIS A 91 -7.85 -8.48 15.93
N PRO A 92 -8.97 -8.01 15.33
CA PRO A 92 -9.20 -6.59 15.04
C PRO A 92 -9.02 -5.65 16.22
N ALA A 93 -9.24 -6.11 17.46
CA ALA A 93 -8.95 -5.33 18.66
C ALA A 93 -7.48 -4.90 18.79
N ALA A 94 -6.56 -5.55 18.06
CA ALA A 94 -5.16 -5.09 17.98
C ALA A 94 -5.03 -3.68 17.39
N LEU A 95 -6.03 -3.21 16.62
CA LEU A 95 -6.07 -1.85 16.09
C LEU A 95 -6.39 -0.79 17.17
N GLN A 96 -6.71 -1.20 18.40
CA GLN A 96 -6.78 -0.28 19.55
C GLN A 96 -5.40 0.14 20.04
N ASP A 97 -4.35 -0.64 19.71
CA ASP A 97 -2.96 -0.22 19.92
C ASP A 97 -2.58 0.87 18.90
N PRO A 98 -2.16 2.07 19.37
CA PRO A 98 -1.77 3.16 18.47
C PRO A 98 -0.65 2.78 17.48
N VAL A 99 0.25 1.90 17.87
CA VAL A 99 1.37 1.44 17.01
C VAL A 99 0.83 0.60 15.85
N ALA A 100 -0.05 -0.35 16.14
CA ALA A 100 -0.68 -1.20 15.12
C ALA A 100 -1.59 -0.37 14.20
N LEU A 101 -2.40 0.53 14.78
CA LEU A 101 -3.27 1.43 14.01
C LEU A 101 -2.47 2.33 13.08
N PHE A 102 -1.40 2.95 13.58
CA PHE A 102 -0.52 3.80 12.76
C PHE A 102 0.13 3.01 11.61
N TYR A 103 0.58 1.79 11.88
CA TYR A 103 1.16 0.92 10.86
C TYR A 103 0.16 0.63 9.74
N VAL A 104 -1.06 0.22 10.08
CA VAL A 104 -2.13 -0.05 9.11
C VAL A 104 -2.53 1.20 8.36
N ALA A 105 -2.68 2.35 9.04
CA ALA A 105 -2.99 3.62 8.41
C ALA A 105 -1.91 4.05 7.41
N ALA A 106 -0.63 3.89 7.74
CA ALA A 106 0.48 4.19 6.85
C ALA A 106 0.49 3.29 5.59
N ILE A 107 0.16 2.01 5.75
CA ILE A 107 0.00 1.09 4.61
C ILE A 107 -1.16 1.55 3.71
N LEU A 108 -2.32 1.87 4.28
CA LEU A 108 -3.49 2.31 3.52
C LEU A 108 -3.24 3.63 2.79
N ALA A 109 -2.58 4.59 3.44
CA ALA A 109 -2.21 5.86 2.83
C ALA A 109 -1.29 5.65 1.60
N ARG A 110 -0.31 4.75 1.71
CA ARG A 110 0.56 4.39 0.58
C ARG A 110 -0.17 3.67 -0.54
N ARG A 111 -1.10 2.77 -0.22
CA ARG A 111 -1.94 2.11 -1.23
C ARG A 111 -2.76 3.15 -1.98
N LEU A 112 -3.38 4.09 -1.26
CA LEU A 112 -4.16 5.17 -1.86
C LEU A 112 -3.29 6.04 -2.78
N ASP A 113 -2.12 6.49 -2.32
CA ASP A 113 -1.20 7.29 -3.12
C ASP A 113 -0.78 6.58 -4.41
N ARG A 114 -0.38 5.31 -4.32
CA ARG A 114 -0.03 4.50 -5.49
C ARG A 114 -1.19 4.29 -6.44
N THR A 115 -2.40 4.08 -5.91
CA THR A 115 -3.61 3.95 -6.73
C THR A 115 -3.88 5.25 -7.49
N ASN A 116 -3.76 6.39 -6.83
CA ASN A 116 -3.94 7.68 -7.46
C ASN A 116 -2.89 7.94 -8.56
N GLN A 117 -1.61 7.66 -8.28
CA GLN A 117 -0.54 7.79 -9.28
C GLN A 117 -0.80 6.92 -10.51
N ALA A 118 -1.23 5.71 -10.29
CA ALA A 118 -1.54 4.77 -11.34
C ALA A 118 -2.78 5.21 -12.15
N LEU A 119 -3.81 5.75 -11.50
CA LEU A 119 -4.96 6.32 -12.20
C LEU A 119 -4.55 7.47 -13.11
N VAL A 120 -3.69 8.37 -12.63
CA VAL A 120 -3.14 9.48 -13.43
C VAL A 120 -2.35 8.94 -14.63
N GLU A 121 -1.45 7.95 -14.42
CA GLU A 121 -0.65 7.35 -15.48
C GLU A 121 -1.55 6.72 -16.55
N LEU A 122 -2.55 5.92 -16.15
CA LEU A 122 -3.50 5.30 -17.08
C LEU A 122 -4.35 6.34 -17.82
N THR A 123 -4.84 7.36 -17.13
CA THR A 123 -5.63 8.43 -17.76
C THR A 123 -4.81 9.13 -18.84
N ASN A 124 -3.57 9.47 -18.56
CA ASN A 124 -2.67 10.10 -19.52
C ASN A 124 -2.42 9.18 -20.73
N GLN A 125 -2.14 7.88 -20.52
CA GLN A 125 -1.90 6.93 -21.61
C GLN A 125 -3.12 6.79 -22.54
N VAL A 126 -4.32 6.77 -21.95
CA VAL A 126 -5.57 6.73 -22.73
C VAL A 126 -5.76 8.03 -23.53
N GLN A 127 -5.50 9.19 -22.92
CA GLN A 127 -5.68 10.50 -23.58
C GLN A 127 -4.72 10.70 -24.77
N ILE A 128 -3.48 10.23 -24.67
CA ILE A 128 -2.50 10.34 -25.77
C ILE A 128 -2.58 9.21 -26.78
N GLY A 129 -3.52 8.27 -26.59
CA GLY A 129 -3.75 7.16 -27.53
C GLY A 129 -2.66 6.09 -27.49
N GLU A 130 -2.02 5.86 -26.33
CA GLU A 130 -1.03 4.80 -26.18
C GLU A 130 -1.61 3.42 -26.56
N PRO A 131 -0.80 2.55 -27.16
CA PRO A 131 -1.27 1.22 -27.55
C PRO A 131 -1.67 0.39 -26.33
N ARG A 132 -2.66 -0.49 -26.52
CA ARG A 132 -3.20 -1.36 -25.46
C ARG A 132 -2.11 -2.11 -24.69
N SER A 133 -1.05 -2.53 -25.36
CA SER A 133 0.08 -3.22 -24.73
C SER A 133 0.86 -2.35 -23.72
N ALA A 134 0.87 -1.03 -23.90
CA ALA A 134 1.48 -0.09 -22.95
C ALA A 134 0.59 0.02 -21.70
N ILE A 135 -0.71 0.17 -21.89
CA ILE A 135 -1.72 0.21 -20.82
C ILE A 135 -1.68 -1.09 -19.99
N GLU A 136 -1.63 -2.25 -20.64
CA GLU A 136 -1.53 -3.54 -19.96
C GLU A 136 -0.27 -3.67 -19.10
N ARG A 137 0.89 -3.19 -19.58
CA ARG A 137 2.13 -3.15 -18.80
C ARG A 137 2.00 -2.27 -17.55
N THR A 138 1.34 -1.12 -17.68
CA THR A 138 1.09 -0.22 -16.55
C THR A 138 0.18 -0.89 -15.52
N ILE A 139 -0.89 -1.57 -15.95
CA ILE A 139 -1.77 -2.32 -15.07
C ILE A 139 -1.00 -3.43 -14.32
N GLU A 140 -0.15 -4.21 -15.01
CA GLU A 140 0.64 -5.25 -14.36
C GLU A 140 1.68 -4.68 -13.37
N LYS A 141 2.29 -3.55 -13.67
CA LYS A 141 3.16 -2.82 -12.75
C LYS A 141 2.39 -2.40 -11.50
N MET A 142 1.18 -1.85 -11.68
CA MET A 142 0.30 -1.45 -10.58
C MET A 142 -0.05 -2.61 -9.65
N LYS A 143 -0.48 -3.74 -10.19
CA LYS A 143 -0.85 -4.93 -9.42
C LYS A 143 0.27 -5.38 -8.47
N ARG A 144 1.53 -5.21 -8.86
CA ARG A 144 2.69 -5.52 -8.02
C ARG A 144 2.95 -4.47 -6.95
N LEU A 145 2.68 -3.19 -7.24
CA LEU A 145 3.02 -2.08 -6.36
C LEU A 145 1.95 -1.75 -5.32
N LEU A 146 0.67 -2.05 -5.59
CA LEU A 146 -0.43 -1.66 -4.72
C LEU A 146 -0.29 -2.20 -3.29
N PHE A 147 0.24 -3.40 -3.13
CA PHE A 147 0.44 -4.04 -1.83
C PHE A 147 1.89 -4.11 -1.39
N ALA A 148 2.83 -3.53 -2.14
CA ALA A 148 4.19 -3.43 -1.68
C ALA A 148 4.18 -2.63 -0.37
N SER A 149 4.14 -3.34 0.74
CA SER A 149 4.34 -2.77 2.07
C SER A 149 5.81 -2.46 2.13
N GLY A 150 6.18 -1.18 2.05
CA GLY A 150 7.57 -0.86 2.29
C GLY A 150 7.97 -1.40 3.65
N ALA A 151 8.71 -2.51 3.70
CA ALA A 151 9.49 -2.91 4.87
C ALA A 151 10.47 -1.79 5.28
N ASN A 152 10.60 -0.77 4.47
CA ASN A 152 11.30 0.49 4.69
C ASN A 152 10.35 1.63 5.07
N LEU A 153 9.69 1.53 6.22
CA LEU A 153 9.09 2.71 6.87
C LEU A 153 10.18 3.72 7.32
N GLY A 154 11.46 3.34 7.24
CA GLY A 154 12.59 4.14 7.73
C GLY A 154 13.11 5.25 6.82
N HIS A 155 12.70 5.34 5.57
CA HIS A 155 13.13 6.42 4.67
C HIS A 155 12.01 6.86 3.74
N VAL A 156 11.03 7.57 4.31
CA VAL A 156 10.16 8.41 3.49
C VAL A 156 10.85 9.77 3.34
N GLY A 157 11.86 9.81 2.51
CA GLY A 157 12.30 11.04 1.89
C GLY A 157 11.22 11.46 0.91
N TYR A 158 10.19 12.15 1.37
CA TYR A 158 9.36 12.94 0.47
C TYR A 158 10.27 14.01 -0.13
N SER A 159 10.71 13.79 -1.36
CA SER A 159 11.21 14.87 -2.19
C SER A 159 10.02 15.80 -2.49
N TYR A 160 9.78 16.73 -1.59
CA TYR A 160 8.77 17.79 -1.71
C TYR A 160 9.25 18.86 -2.71
N ASN A 161 9.83 18.44 -3.83
CA ASN A 161 10.29 19.34 -4.87
C ASN A 161 9.50 19.16 -6.17
N ARG A 162 8.18 19.40 -6.11
CA ARG A 162 7.40 19.66 -7.33
C ARG A 162 6.08 20.41 -7.08
N PHE A 163 6.08 21.35 -6.17
CA PHE A 163 5.19 22.50 -6.28
C PHE A 163 6.08 23.73 -6.38
N VAL A 164 6.41 24.08 -7.60
CA VAL A 164 6.87 25.45 -7.91
C VAL A 164 5.69 26.33 -7.60
N ASP A 165 5.81 27.13 -6.54
CA ASP A 165 4.90 28.22 -6.22
C ASP A 165 4.90 29.19 -7.42
N PRO A 166 3.78 29.39 -8.13
CA PRO A 166 3.71 30.33 -9.24
C PRO A 166 3.76 31.80 -8.81
N GLN A 167 3.91 32.08 -7.52
CA GLN A 167 3.87 33.45 -6.97
C GLN A 167 5.13 33.86 -6.19
N SER A 168 6.30 33.35 -6.56
CA SER A 168 7.53 33.95 -6.07
C SER A 168 7.82 35.22 -6.87
N PRO A 169 7.74 36.43 -6.29
CA PRO A 169 8.07 37.65 -7.02
C PRO A 169 9.57 37.67 -7.33
N ASP A 170 9.85 37.87 -8.59
CA ASP A 170 11.12 38.10 -9.22
C ASP A 170 11.92 39.20 -8.45
N LYS A 171 12.91 38.80 -7.67
CA LYS A 171 13.88 39.69 -7.05
C LYS A 171 15.18 39.71 -7.84
N ASP A 172 15.08 40.20 -9.06
CA ASP A 172 16.31 40.56 -9.78
C ASP A 172 16.03 41.71 -10.75
N ARG A 173 15.89 42.93 -10.15
CA ARG A 173 16.05 44.19 -10.86
C ARG A 173 16.49 45.26 -9.88
N SER A 174 17.77 45.44 -9.73
CA SER A 174 18.33 46.79 -9.55
C SER A 174 19.84 46.75 -9.52
N SER A 175 20.43 47.01 -10.64
CA SER A 175 21.67 47.76 -10.69
C SER A 175 21.38 49.02 -11.47
N PRO A 176 21.55 50.18 -10.93
CA PRO A 176 21.83 51.35 -11.73
C PRO A 176 23.31 51.70 -11.61
N GLU A 177 23.95 51.72 -12.74
CA GLU A 177 25.10 52.55 -12.97
C GLU A 177 24.91 53.95 -12.44
N LYS A 178 25.96 54.49 -11.86
CA LYS A 178 26.22 55.95 -11.87
C LYS A 178 27.66 56.20 -12.19
N ASP A 179 27.83 56.73 -13.40
CA ASP A 179 28.90 57.61 -13.74
C ASP A 179 28.99 58.85 -12.80
N SER A 180 30.20 59.21 -12.47
CA SER A 180 30.84 60.52 -12.55
C SER A 180 32.13 60.50 -11.76
#